data_9189ea8946d2102695488c2ab57e706e
#
_entry.id   9189ea8946d2102695488c2ab57e706e
#
_cell.length_a   1.000
_cell.length_b   1.000
_cell.length_c   1.000
_cell.angle_alpha   90.00
_cell.angle_beta   90.00
_cell.angle_gamma   90.00
#
_symmetry.space_group_name_H-M   'P 1'
#
loop_
_entity.id
_entity.type
_entity.pdbx_description
1 polymer ?
#
loop_
_entity_poly.entity_id
_entity_poly.type
_entity_poly.pdbx_seq_one_letter_code
_entity_poly.pdbx_strand_id
1 'polypeptide(L)' 'MTSTNTEDSVYFFTINVPYNQCEALYSPSITSVVMLSESGLNIQVPTSRLRQFVTSSGVKGRFRMITDTQHKIKSFERVR' A
#
# COMPACT_ATOMS: atom_id res chain seq x y z
N MET A 1 -26.85 -10.55 5.25
CA MET A 1 -26.20 -10.34 5.16
C MET A 1 -25.37 -9.95 5.67
N THR A 2 -25.17 -10.14 6.06
CA THR A 2 -24.49 -9.63 6.44
C THR A 2 -23.59 -9.11 5.97
N SER A 3 -23.33 -8.36 6.08
CA SER A 3 -22.41 -7.65 5.34
C SER A 3 -21.00 -7.97 5.72
N THR A 4 -20.27 -8.60 4.83
CA THR A 4 -18.87 -8.86 5.07
C THR A 4 -18.07 -7.57 5.08
N ASN A 5 -18.60 -6.50 4.50
CA ASN A 5 -17.86 -5.25 4.41
C ASN A 5 -17.57 -4.62 5.76
N THR A 6 -18.38 -4.93 6.77
CA THR A 6 -18.16 -4.37 8.09
C THR A 6 -16.90 -4.94 8.75
N GLU A 7 -16.38 -6.04 8.23
CA GLU A 7 -15.21 -6.68 8.80
C GLU A 7 -13.94 -6.36 8.04
N ASP A 8 -14.05 -5.72 6.90
CA ASP A 8 -12.87 -5.30 6.16
C ASP A 8 -12.20 -4.13 6.89
N SER A 9 -10.89 -4.10 6.79
CA SER A 9 -10.11 -2.99 7.34
C SER A 9 -9.65 -2.08 6.22
N VAL A 10 -9.69 -0.78 6.49
CA VAL A 10 -9.30 0.23 5.51
C VAL A 10 -8.15 1.04 6.09
N TYR A 11 -7.08 1.16 5.31
CA TYR A 11 -5.89 1.91 5.72
C TYR A 11 -5.56 2.95 4.67
N PHE A 12 -5.21 4.15 5.13
CA PHE A 12 -4.78 5.22 4.24
C PHE A 12 -3.31 5.51 4.45
N PHE A 13 -2.61 5.82 3.36
CA PHE A 13 -1.20 6.14 3.39
C PHE A 13 -0.96 7.40 2.58
N THR A 14 -0.17 8.31 3.13
CA THR A 14 0.39 9.41 2.35
C THR A 14 1.82 9.00 2.01
N ILE A 15 2.08 8.80 0.73
CA ILE A 15 3.36 8.29 0.27
C ILE A 15 4.06 9.35 -0.56
N ASN A 16 5.33 9.55 -0.27
CA ASN A 16 6.15 10.51 -1.01
C ASN A 16 7.57 9.94 -1.07
N VAL A 17 7.79 9.04 -2.02
CA VAL A 17 9.08 8.38 -2.21
C VAL A 17 9.63 8.81 -3.57
N PRO A 18 10.77 9.52 -3.60
CA PRO A 18 11.34 9.96 -4.86
C PRO A 18 11.80 8.76 -5.71
N TYR A 19 11.87 8.97 -7.00
CA TYR A 19 12.16 7.89 -7.94
C TYR A 19 13.46 7.14 -7.62
N ASN A 20 14.50 7.87 -7.20
CA ASN A 20 15.80 7.27 -6.92
C ASN A 20 15.77 6.35 -5.69
N GLN A 21 14.68 6.35 -4.92
CA GLN A 21 14.51 5.45 -3.79
C GLN A 21 13.56 4.31 -4.10
N CYS A 22 13.05 4.24 -5.32
CA CYS A 22 12.11 3.19 -5.70
C CYS A 22 12.81 1.90 -6.12
N GLU A 23 14.12 1.87 -6.15
CA GLU A 23 14.89 0.70 -6.54
C GLU A 23 14.50 -0.55 -5.75
N ALA A 24 14.29 -0.37 -4.46
CA ALA A 24 13.95 -1.49 -3.58
C ALA A 24 12.67 -2.20 -4.02
N LEU A 25 11.78 -1.48 -4.69
CA LEU A 25 10.51 -2.06 -5.14
C LEU A 25 10.71 -3.07 -6.26
N TYR A 26 11.86 -3.04 -6.92
CA TYR A 26 12.17 -3.93 -8.02
C TYR A 26 13.16 -5.02 -7.64
N SER A 27 13.62 -5.04 -6.39
CA SER A 27 14.56 -6.05 -5.94
C SER A 27 13.82 -7.38 -5.74
N PRO A 28 14.31 -8.48 -6.32
CA PRO A 28 13.65 -9.77 -6.14
C PRO A 28 13.72 -10.29 -4.71
N SER A 29 14.64 -9.78 -3.91
CA SER A 29 14.77 -10.21 -2.51
C SER A 29 13.88 -9.44 -1.56
N ILE A 30 13.24 -8.35 -2.03
CA ILE A 30 12.34 -7.55 -1.20
C ILE A 30 10.93 -7.72 -1.74
N THR A 31 10.10 -8.45 -1.00
CA THR A 31 8.74 -8.74 -1.44
C THR A 31 7.69 -7.85 -0.79
N SER A 32 8.06 -7.17 0.30
CA SER A 32 7.17 -6.25 0.97
C SER A 32 7.96 -5.18 1.69
N VAL A 33 7.30 -4.08 2.01
CA VAL A 33 7.87 -3.00 2.80
C VAL A 33 6.87 -2.62 3.89
N VAL A 34 7.39 -2.15 5.03
CA VAL A 34 6.53 -1.67 6.11
C VAL A 34 6.30 -0.19 5.90
N MET A 35 5.03 0.20 5.88
CA MET A 35 4.65 1.59 5.70
C MET A 35 3.76 2.03 6.85
N LEU A 36 3.96 3.26 7.29
CA LEU A 36 3.14 3.83 8.36
C LEU A 36 1.86 4.37 7.76
N SER A 37 0.73 3.86 8.25
CA SER A 37 -0.57 4.36 7.84
C SER A 37 -0.86 5.69 8.51
N GLU A 38 -1.86 6.41 7.98
CA GLU A 38 -2.24 7.70 8.55
C GLU A 38 -2.78 7.56 9.97
N SER A 39 -3.27 6.38 10.33
CA SER A 39 -3.76 6.12 11.69
C SER A 39 -2.66 5.72 12.66
N GLY A 40 -1.41 5.66 12.18
CA GLY A 40 -0.27 5.36 13.05
C GLY A 40 0.10 3.90 13.15
N LEU A 41 -0.45 3.05 12.28
CA LEU A 41 -0.15 1.62 12.28
C LEU A 41 0.93 1.31 11.24
N ASN A 42 1.84 0.41 11.59
CA ASN A 42 2.83 -0.09 10.64
C ASN A 42 2.21 -1.25 9.89
N ILE A 43 2.10 -1.09 8.57
CA ILE A 43 1.42 -2.06 7.72
C ILE A 43 2.41 -2.59 6.69
N GLN A 44 2.44 -3.90 6.53
CA GLN A 44 3.29 -4.54 5.55
C GLN A 44 2.58 -4.53 4.20
N VAL A 45 3.18 -3.86 3.22
CA VAL A 45 2.58 -3.70 1.90
C VAL A 45 3.45 -4.43 0.88
N PRO A 46 2.87 -5.33 0.07
CA PRO A 46 3.64 -6.02 -0.96
C PRO A 46 4.21 -5.03 -1.96
N THR A 47 5.47 -5.23 -2.34
CA THR A 47 6.11 -4.34 -3.30
C THR A 47 5.41 -4.35 -4.65
N SER A 48 4.79 -5.49 -5.01
CA SER A 48 4.07 -5.58 -6.27
C SER A 48 2.93 -4.58 -6.36
N ARG A 49 2.31 -4.24 -5.23
CA ARG A 49 1.23 -3.25 -5.22
C ARG A 49 1.78 -1.85 -5.46
N LEU A 50 2.96 -1.56 -4.92
CA LEU A 50 3.56 -0.24 -5.05
C LEU A 50 4.17 -0.03 -6.43
N ARG A 51 4.72 -1.09 -7.04
CA ARG A 51 5.35 -0.97 -8.36
C ARG A 51 4.41 -0.42 -9.42
N GLN A 52 3.12 -0.68 -9.27
CA GLN A 52 2.13 -0.20 -10.25
C GLN A 52 2.05 1.31 -10.29
N PHE A 53 2.50 1.99 -9.24
CA PHE A 53 2.32 3.42 -9.09
C PHE A 53 3.62 4.20 -9.24
N VAL A 54 4.71 3.53 -9.58
CA VAL A 54 6.00 4.21 -9.77
C VAL A 54 5.94 5.01 -11.07
N THR A 55 6.26 6.29 -10.97
CA THR A 55 6.37 7.19 -12.11
C THR A 55 7.78 7.76 -12.12
N SER A 56 8.08 8.61 -13.10
CA SER A 56 9.38 9.27 -13.16
C SER A 56 9.64 10.15 -11.92
N SER A 57 8.57 10.52 -11.22
CA SER A 57 8.70 11.31 -9.98
C SER A 57 8.73 10.42 -8.74
N GLY A 58 8.61 9.10 -8.89
CA GLY A 58 8.57 8.18 -7.78
C GLY A 58 7.15 7.73 -7.48
N VAL A 59 6.88 7.44 -6.20
CA VAL A 59 5.53 7.07 -5.77
C VAL A 59 5.04 8.19 -4.87
N LYS A 60 4.04 8.92 -5.34
CA LYS A 60 3.53 10.08 -4.61
C LYS A 60 2.01 10.12 -4.67
N GLY A 61 1.41 10.41 -3.53
CA GLY A 61 -0.03 10.55 -3.44
C GLY A 61 -0.59 9.95 -2.17
N ARG A 62 -1.90 9.92 -2.13
CA ARG A 62 -2.61 9.30 -1.03
C ARG A 62 -3.22 8.00 -1.53
N PHE A 63 -3.01 6.93 -0.76
CA PHE A 63 -3.40 5.58 -1.17
C PHE A 63 -4.33 4.97 -0.14
N ARG A 64 -5.22 4.12 -0.61
CA ARG A 64 -6.14 3.39 0.25
C ARG A 64 -5.93 1.90 0.04
N MET A 65 -5.75 1.18 1.15
CA MET A 65 -5.63 -0.28 1.13
C MET A 65 -6.80 -0.87 1.89
N ILE A 66 -7.45 -1.86 1.30
CA ILE A 66 -8.53 -2.59 1.95
C ILE A 66 -8.09 -4.03 2.11
N THR A 67 -8.22 -4.55 3.34
CA THR A 67 -7.90 -5.94 3.63
C THR A 67 -9.13 -6.64 4.17
N ASP A 68 -9.18 -7.97 4.00
CA ASP A 68 -10.27 -8.75 4.57
C ASP A 68 -9.92 -9.20 6.00
N THR A 69 -10.79 -10.02 6.58
CA THR A 69 -10.61 -10.48 7.95
C THR A 69 -9.40 -11.37 8.14
N GLN A 70 -8.85 -11.90 7.05
CA GLN A 70 -7.66 -12.73 7.07
C GLN A 70 -6.40 -11.94 6.71
N HIS A 71 -6.51 -10.62 6.68
CA HIS A 71 -5.42 -9.70 6.36
C HIS A 71 -4.93 -9.83 4.91
N LYS A 72 -5.78 -10.32 4.03
CA LYS A 72 -5.47 -10.35 2.60
C LYS A 72 -5.90 -9.05 1.97
N ILE A 73 -5.06 -8.54 1.07
CA ILE A 73 -5.33 -7.29 0.40
C ILE A 73 -6.41 -7.50 -0.66
N LYS A 74 -7.50 -6.75 -0.53
CA LYS A 74 -8.57 -6.76 -1.52
C LYS A 74 -8.33 -5.69 -2.57
N SER A 75 -7.76 -4.57 -2.17
CA SER A 75 -7.43 -3.50 -3.10
C SER A 75 -6.36 -2.59 -2.53
N PHE A 76 -5.61 -1.97 -3.42
CA PHE A 76 -4.63 -0.94 -3.08
C PHE A 76 -4.65 0.07 -4.20
N GLU A 77 -5.20 1.25 -3.95
CA GLU A 77 -5.47 2.22 -5.00
C GLU A 77 -5.03 3.61 -4.58
N ARG A 78 -4.60 4.38 -5.59
CA ARG A 78 -4.31 5.78 -5.37
C ARG A 78 -5.64 6.53 -5.39
N VAL A 79 -5.91 7.29 -4.32
CA VAL A 79 -7.16 8.03 -4.21
C VAL A 79 -6.97 9.52 -4.44
N ARG A 80 -5.71 9.97 -4.50
CA ARG A 80 -5.49 11.39 -4.78
C ARG A 80 -4.09 11.67 -5.31
#